data_80b56fbea1ff9bf09ec2e3db1bbc2130
#
_entry.id   80b56fbea1ff9bf09ec2e3db1bbc2130
#
_cell.length_a   1.000
_cell.length_b   1.000
_cell.length_c   1.000
_cell.angle_alpha   90.00
_cell.angle_beta   90.00
_cell.angle_gamma   90.00
#
_symmetry.space_group_name_H-M   'P 1'
#
loop_
_entity.id
_entity.type
_entity.pdbx_description
1 polymer ?
#
loop_
_entity_poly.entity_id
_entity_poly.type
_entity_poly.pdbx_seq_one_letter_code
_entity_poly.pdbx_strand_id
1 'polypeptide(L)'
;EVAGDTAGAFVMLPQGQKPAAPQYEPTTWESIANTLKTKSAAAIQIKGEDARISLAGAQDKATIAIFDGHTPMLPKGHAPSTHILKPDIRRLAKVRDSAANEAIIMRTAKHCGLKTAEVFYEPLSKSCVVERFDRIRCQDGGLSRVIQYDLCQLAGTVSEKKYEKEGGPGIADCVKLIRQHSARAALDLQALVQWTFFNIYVGNNDSHAKNLS
;
A
#
# COMPACT_ATOMS: atom_id res chain seq x y z
N GLU A 1 -8.25 -4.03 18.13
CA GLU A 1 -7.60 -5.29 17.71
C GLU A 1 -6.95 -5.09 16.36
N VAL A 2 -5.67 -5.39 16.27
CA VAL A 2 -4.94 -5.40 15.00
C VAL A 2 -4.92 -6.86 14.53
N ALA A 3 -5.84 -7.19 13.63
CA ALA A 3 -5.94 -8.50 13.01
C ALA A 3 -5.78 -8.38 11.50
N GLY A 4 -5.33 -9.44 10.84
CA GLY A 4 -5.21 -9.50 9.40
C GLY A 4 -3.81 -9.18 8.87
N ASP A 5 -3.73 -8.83 7.58
CA ASP A 5 -2.46 -8.57 6.88
C ASP A 5 -1.98 -7.14 7.11
N THR A 6 -0.82 -6.99 7.75
CA THR A 6 -0.22 -5.70 8.11
C THR A 6 0.79 -5.24 7.08
N ALA A 7 1.18 -3.96 7.12
CA ALA A 7 2.36 -3.45 6.42
C ALA A 7 3.64 -4.03 7.03
N GLY A 8 4.65 -4.27 6.19
CA GLY A 8 5.92 -4.83 6.63
C GLY A 8 5.85 -6.30 7.05
N ALA A 9 6.73 -6.71 7.95
CA ALA A 9 6.94 -8.11 8.34
C ALA A 9 6.21 -8.56 9.60
N PHE A 10 5.56 -7.66 10.33
CA PHE A 10 4.94 -8.00 11.60
C PHE A 10 3.61 -8.73 11.41
N VAL A 11 3.38 -9.73 12.24
CA VAL A 11 2.09 -10.42 12.37
C VAL A 11 1.72 -10.38 13.86
N MET A 12 0.55 -9.85 14.17
CA MET A 12 0.04 -9.81 15.54
C MET A 12 -0.87 -10.99 15.78
N LEU A 13 -0.50 -11.82 16.74
CA LEU A 13 -1.23 -13.02 17.12
C LEU A 13 -1.54 -12.98 18.62
N PRO A 14 -2.64 -13.62 19.07
CA PRO A 14 -2.84 -13.88 20.49
C PRO A 14 -1.63 -14.59 21.10
N GLN A 15 -1.38 -14.32 22.38
CA GLN A 15 -0.26 -14.93 23.10
C GLN A 15 -0.32 -16.47 23.02
N GLY A 16 0.81 -17.08 22.65
CA GLY A 16 0.94 -18.53 22.53
C GLY A 16 0.50 -19.12 21.19
N GLN A 17 -0.08 -18.32 20.29
CA GLN A 17 -0.42 -18.78 18.94
C GLN A 17 0.77 -18.62 17.98
N LYS A 18 0.87 -19.56 17.04
CA LYS A 18 1.80 -19.50 15.90
C LYS A 18 1.02 -19.17 14.62
N PRO A 19 1.64 -18.52 13.62
CA PRO A 19 1.01 -18.29 12.33
C PRO A 19 0.57 -19.63 11.72
N ALA A 20 -0.69 -19.72 11.29
CA ALA A 20 -1.19 -20.84 10.50
C ALA A 20 -0.62 -20.80 9.08
N ALA A 21 -0.67 -21.93 8.37
CA ALA A 21 -0.35 -21.97 6.94
C ALA A 21 -1.25 -20.97 6.17
N PRO A 22 -0.69 -20.19 5.23
CA PRO A 22 -1.46 -19.23 4.46
C PRO A 22 -2.58 -19.90 3.66
N GLN A 23 -3.76 -19.33 3.73
CA GLN A 23 -4.93 -19.79 2.98
C GLN A 23 -5.50 -18.65 2.14
N TYR A 24 -5.97 -19.00 0.93
CA TYR A 24 -6.52 -18.05 -0.02
C TYR A 24 -7.83 -18.57 -0.58
N GLU A 25 -8.85 -17.73 -0.60
CA GLU A 25 -10.15 -18.04 -1.19
C GLU A 25 -10.22 -17.47 -2.60
N PRO A 26 -10.50 -18.27 -3.63
CA PRO A 26 -10.71 -17.79 -4.98
C PRO A 26 -11.87 -16.76 -5.03
N THR A 27 -11.68 -15.70 -5.81
CA THR A 27 -12.73 -14.71 -6.08
C THR A 27 -12.64 -14.24 -7.52
N THR A 28 -13.56 -13.38 -7.95
CA THR A 28 -13.54 -12.77 -9.30
C THR A 28 -13.60 -11.25 -9.21
N TRP A 29 -13.16 -10.59 -10.27
CA TRP A 29 -13.25 -9.12 -10.37
C TRP A 29 -14.69 -8.64 -10.33
N GLU A 30 -15.64 -9.41 -10.90
CA GLU A 30 -17.07 -9.13 -10.84
C GLU A 30 -17.60 -9.18 -9.41
N SER A 31 -17.18 -10.18 -8.62
CA SER A 31 -17.57 -10.32 -7.21
C SER A 31 -17.05 -9.15 -6.38
N ILE A 32 -15.80 -8.76 -6.60
CA ILE A 32 -15.18 -7.58 -5.98
C ILE A 32 -15.95 -6.32 -6.37
N ALA A 33 -16.20 -6.11 -7.67
CA ALA A 33 -16.93 -4.95 -8.19
C ALA A 33 -18.35 -4.84 -7.60
N ASN A 34 -19.07 -5.96 -7.50
CA ASN A 34 -20.40 -5.98 -6.90
C ASN A 34 -20.38 -5.64 -5.40
N THR A 35 -19.38 -6.12 -4.66
CA THR A 35 -19.20 -5.75 -3.25
C THR A 35 -18.94 -4.25 -3.12
N LEU A 36 -18.06 -3.71 -3.95
CA LEU A 36 -17.72 -2.28 -3.95
C LEU A 36 -18.88 -1.35 -4.35
N LYS A 37 -19.89 -1.81 -5.10
CA LYS A 37 -21.06 -1.00 -5.45
C LYS A 37 -21.89 -0.59 -4.23
N THR A 38 -21.98 -1.46 -3.23
CA THR A 38 -22.88 -1.31 -2.08
C THR A 38 -22.17 -1.14 -0.74
N LYS A 39 -20.89 -1.51 -0.66
CA LYS A 39 -20.11 -1.55 0.58
C LYS A 39 -18.73 -0.92 0.36
N SER A 40 -18.01 -0.66 1.45
CA SER A 40 -16.60 -0.24 1.40
C SER A 40 -15.66 -1.39 0.99
N ALA A 41 -14.43 -1.06 0.60
CA ALA A 41 -13.42 -2.06 0.25
C ALA A 41 -13.11 -3.02 1.42
N ALA A 42 -13.22 -2.55 2.66
CA ALA A 42 -13.07 -3.41 3.84
C ALA A 42 -14.05 -4.59 3.83
N ALA A 43 -15.25 -4.43 3.24
CA ALA A 43 -16.26 -5.49 3.16
C ALA A 43 -15.88 -6.64 2.21
N ILE A 44 -14.89 -6.47 1.34
CA ILE A 44 -14.36 -7.54 0.47
C ILE A 44 -13.74 -8.65 1.33
N GLN A 45 -13.15 -8.29 2.46
CA GLN A 45 -12.45 -9.20 3.36
C GLN A 45 -13.33 -9.78 4.49
N ILE A 46 -14.51 -9.18 4.76
CA ILE A 46 -15.40 -9.57 5.88
C ILE A 46 -16.16 -10.89 5.62
N LYS A 47 -15.98 -11.55 4.49
CA LYS A 47 -16.54 -12.91 4.28
C LYS A 47 -15.87 -14.00 5.14
N GLY A 48 -14.84 -13.67 5.94
CA GLY A 48 -14.22 -14.55 6.93
C GLY A 48 -14.10 -13.79 8.25
N GLU A 49 -14.42 -14.42 9.37
CA GLU A 49 -14.62 -13.80 10.70
C GLU A 49 -13.43 -13.01 11.26
N ASP A 50 -12.23 -13.03 10.64
CA ASP A 50 -11.00 -12.47 11.20
C ASP A 50 -10.22 -11.51 10.29
N ALA A 51 -10.76 -11.10 9.16
CA ALA A 51 -10.00 -10.27 8.21
C ALA A 51 -10.21 -8.77 8.42
N ARG A 52 -9.38 -8.13 9.23
CA ARG A 52 -9.30 -6.66 9.32
C ARG A 52 -8.02 -6.16 8.66
N ILE A 53 -8.16 -5.12 7.84
CA ILE A 53 -7.01 -4.46 7.21
C ILE A 53 -6.41 -3.47 8.19
N SER A 54 -5.14 -3.64 8.51
CA SER A 54 -4.35 -2.67 9.25
C SER A 54 -3.39 -1.91 8.32
N LEU A 55 -3.95 -1.31 7.24
CA LEU A 55 -3.19 -0.43 6.37
C LEU A 55 -3.56 1.02 6.66
N ALA A 56 -2.56 1.83 7.00
CA ALA A 56 -2.75 3.25 7.29
C ALA A 56 -3.27 4.03 6.07
N GLY A 57 -4.08 5.06 6.30
CA GLY A 57 -4.53 6.04 5.31
C GLY A 57 -6.05 6.20 5.26
N ALA A 58 -6.48 7.39 4.83
CA ALA A 58 -7.88 7.81 4.81
C ALA A 58 -8.67 7.27 3.60
N GLN A 59 -7.98 6.77 2.56
CA GLN A 59 -8.61 6.18 1.39
C GLN A 59 -9.06 4.75 1.68
N ASP A 60 -10.25 4.39 1.19
CA ASP A 60 -10.77 3.03 1.25
C ASP A 60 -9.86 2.06 0.48
N LYS A 61 -9.55 0.91 1.06
CA LYS A 61 -8.62 -0.06 0.47
C LYS A 61 -8.88 -1.48 0.95
N ALA A 62 -8.50 -2.46 0.14
CA ALA A 62 -8.51 -3.88 0.49
C ALA A 62 -7.17 -4.53 0.13
N THR A 63 -6.86 -5.66 0.74
CA THR A 63 -5.72 -6.49 0.36
C THR A 63 -6.20 -7.72 -0.41
N ILE A 64 -5.52 -8.05 -1.49
CA ILE A 64 -5.78 -9.23 -2.32
C ILE A 64 -4.48 -9.95 -2.64
N ALA A 65 -4.58 -11.21 -3.03
CA ALA A 65 -3.45 -11.97 -3.55
C ALA A 65 -3.68 -12.29 -5.03
N ILE A 66 -2.65 -12.11 -5.86
CA ILE A 66 -2.64 -12.47 -7.27
C ILE A 66 -1.33 -13.22 -7.53
N PHE A 67 -1.41 -14.50 -7.87
CA PHE A 67 -0.23 -15.34 -8.09
C PHE A 67 0.08 -15.59 -9.56
N ASP A 68 -0.94 -15.62 -10.40
CA ASP A 68 -0.87 -15.87 -11.86
C ASP A 68 -0.87 -14.59 -12.72
N GLY A 69 -0.88 -13.43 -12.09
CA GLY A 69 -0.96 -12.11 -12.75
C GLY A 69 -2.38 -11.65 -13.09
N HIS A 70 -3.41 -12.46 -12.89
CA HIS A 70 -4.77 -12.15 -13.34
C HIS A 70 -5.87 -12.43 -12.33
N THR A 71 -5.82 -13.58 -11.65
CA THR A 71 -6.91 -14.07 -10.80
C THR A 71 -6.79 -13.53 -9.38
N PRO A 72 -7.75 -12.73 -8.90
CA PRO A 72 -7.75 -12.25 -7.53
C PRO A 72 -8.15 -13.37 -6.56
N MET A 73 -7.49 -13.39 -5.41
CA MET A 73 -7.80 -14.27 -4.29
C MET A 73 -7.89 -13.45 -3.00
N LEU A 74 -8.72 -13.89 -2.07
CA LEU A 74 -8.87 -13.25 -0.76
C LEU A 74 -7.97 -13.95 0.26
N PRO A 75 -6.97 -13.25 0.84
CA PRO A 75 -6.19 -13.80 1.95
C PRO A 75 -7.07 -14.06 3.16
N LYS A 76 -6.90 -15.21 3.82
CA LYS A 76 -7.61 -15.58 5.06
C LYS A 76 -6.72 -15.33 6.29
N GLY A 77 -7.31 -14.78 7.35
CA GLY A 77 -6.61 -14.52 8.60
C GLY A 77 -5.32 -13.71 8.38
N HIS A 78 -4.18 -14.31 8.66
CA HIS A 78 -2.85 -13.68 8.54
C HIS A 78 -2.12 -14.03 7.24
N ALA A 79 -2.80 -14.63 6.26
CA ALA A 79 -2.17 -14.93 4.97
C ALA A 79 -1.68 -13.63 4.30
N PRO A 80 -0.42 -13.57 3.82
CA PRO A 80 0.13 -12.37 3.23
C PRO A 80 -0.55 -12.07 1.88
N SER A 81 -1.00 -10.82 1.70
CA SER A 81 -1.46 -10.34 0.39
C SER A 81 -0.28 -9.99 -0.51
N THR A 82 -0.52 -9.97 -1.81
CA THR A 82 0.46 -9.52 -2.82
C THR A 82 0.17 -8.12 -3.35
N HIS A 83 -1.08 -7.66 -3.24
CA HIS A 83 -1.53 -6.38 -3.80
C HIS A 83 -2.44 -5.63 -2.83
N ILE A 84 -2.46 -4.32 -2.99
CA ILE A 84 -3.42 -3.41 -2.37
C ILE A 84 -4.38 -2.93 -3.46
N LEU A 85 -5.67 -3.13 -3.24
CA LEU A 85 -6.75 -2.66 -4.10
C LEU A 85 -7.30 -1.37 -3.52
N LYS A 86 -7.33 -0.31 -4.32
CA LYS A 86 -7.83 1.02 -3.95
C LYS A 86 -8.93 1.44 -4.93
N PRO A 87 -10.20 1.35 -4.54
CA PRO A 87 -11.30 1.79 -5.39
C PRO A 87 -11.38 3.32 -5.50
N ASP A 88 -12.19 3.79 -6.42
CA ASP A 88 -12.49 5.22 -6.55
C ASP A 88 -12.97 5.83 -5.23
N ILE A 89 -12.53 7.06 -4.96
CA ILE A 89 -12.95 7.84 -3.80
C ILE A 89 -14.38 8.32 -4.00
N ARG A 90 -15.35 7.66 -3.38
CA ARG A 90 -16.79 7.97 -3.53
C ARG A 90 -17.32 9.05 -2.58
N ARG A 91 -16.65 9.22 -1.44
CA ARG A 91 -17.07 10.18 -0.40
C ARG A 91 -16.92 11.66 -0.80
N LEU A 92 -16.15 11.94 -1.85
CA LEU A 92 -15.89 13.29 -2.35
C LEU A 92 -16.56 13.45 -3.72
N ALA A 93 -17.71 14.11 -3.75
CA ALA A 93 -18.53 14.26 -4.96
C ALA A 93 -17.81 14.92 -6.15
N LYS A 94 -16.76 15.70 -5.88
CA LYS A 94 -15.97 16.38 -6.92
C LYS A 94 -14.76 15.57 -7.41
N VAL A 95 -14.44 14.44 -6.77
CA VAL A 95 -13.32 13.57 -7.16
C VAL A 95 -13.88 12.44 -8.01
N ARG A 96 -13.44 12.38 -9.26
CA ARG A 96 -13.82 11.34 -10.21
C ARG A 96 -12.57 10.60 -10.67
N ASP A 97 -12.73 9.32 -11.00
CA ASP A 97 -11.70 8.47 -11.60
C ASP A 97 -10.35 8.50 -10.83
N SER A 98 -10.43 8.60 -9.50
CA SER A 98 -9.25 8.70 -8.63
C SER A 98 -8.35 7.48 -8.73
N ALA A 99 -8.92 6.29 -8.89
CA ALA A 99 -8.17 5.05 -9.07
C ALA A 99 -7.43 5.01 -10.42
N ALA A 100 -8.08 5.45 -11.50
CA ALA A 100 -7.44 5.57 -12.81
C ALA A 100 -6.32 6.62 -12.78
N ASN A 101 -6.58 7.77 -12.15
CA ASN A 101 -5.58 8.84 -11.98
C ASN A 101 -4.36 8.33 -11.21
N GLU A 102 -4.54 7.63 -10.09
CA GLU A 102 -3.44 7.06 -9.31
C GLU A 102 -2.60 6.08 -10.16
N ALA A 103 -3.25 5.17 -10.90
CA ALA A 103 -2.55 4.23 -11.77
C ALA A 103 -1.77 4.93 -12.89
N ILE A 104 -2.34 5.98 -13.50
CA ILE A 104 -1.66 6.77 -14.56
C ILE A 104 -0.44 7.48 -13.96
N ILE A 105 -0.59 8.16 -12.83
CA ILE A 105 0.50 8.93 -12.20
C ILE A 105 1.63 8.00 -11.76
N MET A 106 1.34 6.85 -11.16
CA MET A 106 2.38 5.88 -10.78
C MET A 106 3.12 5.32 -12.00
N ARG A 107 2.41 4.99 -13.08
CA ARG A 107 3.03 4.55 -14.34
C ARG A 107 3.87 5.66 -14.98
N THR A 108 3.39 6.90 -14.95
CA THR A 108 4.17 8.07 -15.41
C THR A 108 5.45 8.23 -14.59
N ALA A 109 5.37 8.12 -13.27
CA ALA A 109 6.54 8.17 -12.40
C ALA A 109 7.59 7.12 -12.81
N LYS A 110 7.15 5.89 -13.07
CA LYS A 110 8.03 4.81 -13.57
C LYS A 110 8.68 5.18 -14.91
N HIS A 111 7.92 5.73 -15.85
CA HIS A 111 8.46 6.18 -17.14
C HIS A 111 9.45 7.34 -17.00
N CYS A 112 9.29 8.18 -15.96
CA CYS A 112 10.24 9.23 -15.61
C CYS A 112 11.49 8.70 -14.86
N GLY A 113 11.62 7.39 -14.69
CA GLY A 113 12.77 6.76 -14.03
C GLY A 113 12.71 6.70 -12.51
N LEU A 114 11.56 7.04 -11.90
CA LEU A 114 11.37 6.81 -10.46
C LEU A 114 11.13 5.32 -10.19
N LYS A 115 11.67 4.84 -9.09
CA LYS A 115 11.39 3.50 -8.58
C LYS A 115 10.01 3.50 -7.92
N THR A 116 9.03 2.91 -8.60
CA THR A 116 7.64 2.80 -8.11
C THR A 116 7.23 1.34 -8.02
N ALA A 117 6.24 1.04 -7.19
CA ALA A 117 5.56 -0.25 -7.20
C ALA A 117 4.88 -0.50 -8.55
N GLU A 118 4.75 -1.76 -8.95
CA GLU A 118 3.96 -2.14 -10.12
C GLU A 118 2.47 -1.84 -9.86
N VAL A 119 1.81 -1.37 -10.90
CA VAL A 119 0.42 -0.91 -10.77
C VAL A 119 -0.36 -1.17 -12.06
N PHE A 120 -1.63 -1.53 -11.89
CA PHE A 120 -2.58 -1.56 -12.99
C PHE A 120 -3.94 -1.01 -12.54
N TYR A 121 -4.73 -0.55 -13.51
CA TYR A 121 -6.12 -0.17 -13.32
C TYR A 121 -7.02 -1.34 -13.68
N GLU A 122 -7.91 -1.72 -12.77
CA GLU A 122 -8.89 -2.78 -12.97
C GLU A 122 -10.27 -2.15 -13.26
N PRO A 123 -10.79 -2.30 -14.49
CA PRO A 123 -11.94 -1.52 -14.96
C PRO A 123 -13.29 -1.97 -14.39
N LEU A 124 -13.49 -3.27 -14.07
CA LEU A 124 -14.77 -3.77 -13.53
C LEU A 124 -15.02 -3.24 -12.11
N SER A 125 -13.99 -3.26 -11.28
CA SER A 125 -14.05 -2.75 -9.91
C SER A 125 -13.74 -1.27 -9.79
N LYS A 126 -13.30 -0.62 -10.89
CA LYS A 126 -12.80 0.75 -10.92
C LYS A 126 -11.76 0.99 -9.83
N SER A 127 -10.75 0.15 -9.81
CA SER A 127 -9.74 0.15 -8.74
C SER A 127 -8.33 0.29 -9.29
N CYS A 128 -7.51 1.03 -8.60
CA CYS A 128 -6.06 1.00 -8.73
C CYS A 128 -5.54 -0.19 -7.91
N VAL A 129 -4.82 -1.11 -8.56
CA VAL A 129 -4.25 -2.31 -7.93
C VAL A 129 -2.74 -2.15 -7.92
N VAL A 130 -2.17 -2.08 -6.72
CA VAL A 130 -0.74 -1.81 -6.50
C VAL A 130 -0.08 -3.05 -5.93
N GLU A 131 0.97 -3.53 -6.58
CA GLU A 131 1.78 -4.63 -6.06
C GLU A 131 2.55 -4.20 -4.81
N ARG A 132 2.56 -5.06 -3.82
CA ARG A 132 3.23 -4.79 -2.54
C ARG A 132 4.73 -5.06 -2.67
N PHE A 133 5.54 -4.04 -2.48
CA PHE A 133 7.00 -4.16 -2.48
C PHE A 133 7.57 -4.81 -1.20
N ASP A 134 6.76 -4.88 -0.14
CA ASP A 134 7.11 -5.51 1.13
C ASP A 134 6.75 -7.03 1.17
N ARG A 135 6.60 -7.63 -0.02
CA ARG A 135 6.35 -9.06 -0.22
C ARG A 135 7.33 -9.60 -1.26
N ILE A 136 7.97 -10.71 -0.94
CA ILE A 136 8.90 -11.41 -1.85
C ILE A 136 8.38 -12.81 -2.08
N ARG A 137 8.29 -13.21 -3.35
CA ARG A 137 7.97 -14.59 -3.73
C ARG A 137 9.20 -15.47 -3.44
N CYS A 138 9.00 -16.53 -2.67
CA CYS A 138 10.02 -17.50 -2.36
C CYS A 138 10.10 -18.58 -3.46
N GLN A 139 11.22 -19.29 -3.53
CA GLN A 139 11.42 -20.38 -4.51
C GLN A 139 10.45 -21.55 -4.31
N ASP A 140 9.96 -21.76 -3.10
CA ASP A 140 8.94 -22.76 -2.75
C ASP A 140 7.50 -22.36 -3.09
N GLY A 141 7.31 -21.18 -3.75
CA GLY A 141 6.01 -20.63 -4.08
C GLY A 141 5.34 -19.86 -2.94
N GLY A 142 5.94 -19.79 -1.76
CA GLY A 142 5.45 -19.01 -0.63
C GLY A 142 5.70 -17.52 -0.79
N LEU A 143 5.18 -16.73 0.17
CA LEU A 143 5.43 -15.30 0.28
C LEU A 143 6.17 -14.99 1.58
N SER A 144 7.32 -14.34 1.47
CA SER A 144 8.05 -13.75 2.59
C SER A 144 7.66 -12.30 2.77
N ARG A 145 7.59 -11.86 4.03
CA ARG A 145 7.34 -10.46 4.40
C ARG A 145 8.67 -9.75 4.60
N VAL A 146 8.78 -8.52 4.12
CA VAL A 146 9.96 -7.67 4.27
C VAL A 146 9.69 -6.62 5.34
N ILE A 147 10.64 -6.44 6.25
CA ILE A 147 10.59 -5.35 7.21
C ILE A 147 10.71 -4.04 6.44
N GLN A 148 9.80 -3.12 6.70
CA GLN A 148 9.84 -1.77 6.16
C GLN A 148 9.50 -0.75 7.24
N TYR A 149 10.08 0.43 7.11
CA TYR A 149 9.72 1.62 7.89
C TYR A 149 9.56 2.80 6.94
N ASP A 150 8.44 3.53 7.07
CA ASP A 150 8.33 4.84 6.42
C ASP A 150 9.16 5.89 7.18
N LEU A 151 9.46 7.03 6.53
CA LEU A 151 10.29 8.05 7.15
C LEU A 151 9.62 8.73 8.37
N CYS A 152 8.29 8.71 8.49
CA CYS A 152 7.62 9.12 9.72
C CYS A 152 7.92 8.15 10.87
N GLN A 153 7.90 6.84 10.60
CA GLN A 153 8.26 5.82 11.59
C GLN A 153 9.72 5.94 12.03
N LEU A 154 10.65 6.15 11.09
CA LEU A 154 12.06 6.39 11.40
C LEU A 154 12.28 7.68 12.20
N ALA A 155 11.44 8.69 12.00
CA ALA A 155 11.45 9.94 12.78
C ALA A 155 10.76 9.81 14.15
N GLY A 156 10.15 8.66 14.47
CA GLY A 156 9.33 8.51 15.67
C GLY A 156 8.05 9.36 15.65
N THR A 157 7.59 9.76 14.48
CA THR A 157 6.43 10.65 14.30
C THR A 157 5.16 9.83 14.15
N VAL A 158 4.12 10.17 14.89
CA VAL A 158 2.80 9.53 14.82
C VAL A 158 2.07 9.86 13.51
N SER A 159 1.18 8.97 13.09
CA SER A 159 0.49 9.06 11.80
C SER A 159 -0.33 10.34 11.60
N GLU A 160 -0.83 10.91 12.68
CA GLU A 160 -1.63 12.15 12.72
C GLU A 160 -0.81 13.39 12.37
N LYS A 161 0.51 13.33 12.59
CA LYS A 161 1.47 14.43 12.31
C LYS A 161 2.32 14.15 11.07
N LYS A 162 1.75 13.58 10.02
CA LYS A 162 2.51 13.20 8.83
C LYS A 162 2.91 14.38 7.92
N TYR A 163 2.22 15.52 8.02
CA TYR A 163 2.52 16.72 7.26
C TYR A 163 3.46 17.65 8.01
N GLU A 164 4.38 18.30 7.30
CA GLU A 164 5.34 19.24 7.87
C GLU A 164 4.64 20.36 8.65
N LYS A 165 3.54 20.93 8.13
CA LYS A 165 2.73 21.95 8.80
C LYS A 165 2.10 21.49 10.13
N GLU A 166 2.04 20.18 10.37
CA GLU A 166 1.50 19.55 11.58
C GLU A 166 2.62 19.05 12.50
N GLY A 167 3.88 19.37 12.17
CA GLY A 167 5.07 18.98 12.92
C GLY A 167 5.66 17.62 12.48
N GLY A 168 5.29 17.15 11.30
CA GLY A 168 5.90 15.97 10.67
C GLY A 168 7.23 16.29 9.98
N PRO A 169 7.96 15.25 9.50
CA PRO A 169 9.24 15.43 8.85
C PRO A 169 9.12 16.24 7.54
N GLY A 170 9.88 17.32 7.45
CA GLY A 170 10.09 18.07 6.20
C GLY A 170 11.20 17.44 5.35
N ILE A 171 11.48 18.06 4.18
CA ILE A 171 12.53 17.56 3.26
C ILE A 171 13.89 17.50 3.95
N ALA A 172 14.25 18.48 4.77
CA ALA A 172 15.51 18.49 5.50
C ALA A 172 15.63 17.31 6.48
N ASP A 173 14.54 16.92 7.12
CA ASP A 173 14.51 15.76 8.02
C ASP A 173 14.58 14.47 7.23
N CYS A 174 13.90 14.35 6.09
CA CYS A 174 14.02 13.23 5.18
C CYS A 174 15.48 13.03 4.72
N VAL A 175 16.19 14.11 4.38
CA VAL A 175 17.62 14.06 4.02
C VAL A 175 18.47 13.51 5.18
N LYS A 176 18.24 13.95 6.42
CA LYS A 176 18.95 13.43 7.60
C LYS A 176 18.69 11.95 7.81
N LEU A 177 17.41 11.53 7.77
CA LEU A 177 17.01 10.14 7.95
C LEU A 177 17.61 9.22 6.89
N ILE A 178 17.61 9.63 5.61
CA ILE A 178 18.23 8.87 4.53
C ILE A 178 19.74 8.72 4.78
N ARG A 179 20.43 9.79 5.15
CA ARG A 179 21.88 9.72 5.48
C ARG A 179 22.18 8.81 6.65
N GLN A 180 21.28 8.72 7.61
CA GLN A 180 21.46 7.93 8.84
C GLN A 180 21.14 6.45 8.61
N HIS A 181 20.13 6.12 7.80
CA HIS A 181 19.57 4.77 7.73
C HIS A 181 19.80 4.07 6.39
N SER A 182 20.10 4.79 5.31
CA SER A 182 20.30 4.16 4.01
C SER A 182 21.72 3.65 3.81
N ALA A 183 21.84 2.41 3.33
CA ALA A 183 23.11 1.84 2.87
C ALA A 183 23.61 2.48 1.54
N ARG A 184 22.75 3.21 0.82
CA ARG A 184 23.04 3.84 -0.48
C ARG A 184 22.60 5.30 -0.49
N ALA A 185 22.93 6.04 0.56
CA ALA A 185 22.40 7.37 0.83
C ALA A 185 22.47 8.34 -0.36
N ALA A 186 23.55 8.31 -1.16
CA ALA A 186 23.68 9.19 -2.34
C ALA A 186 22.60 8.93 -3.40
N LEU A 187 22.34 7.66 -3.70
CA LEU A 187 21.30 7.26 -4.68
C LEU A 187 19.88 7.56 -4.13
N ASP A 188 19.66 7.30 -2.86
CA ASP A 188 18.35 7.53 -2.26
C ASP A 188 18.06 9.04 -2.07
N LEU A 189 19.08 9.87 -1.85
CA LEU A 189 18.95 11.33 -1.89
C LEU A 189 18.63 11.84 -3.30
N GLN A 190 19.26 11.28 -4.34
CA GLN A 190 18.90 11.60 -5.72
C GLN A 190 17.44 11.22 -6.00
N ALA A 191 17.01 10.03 -5.56
CA ALA A 191 15.63 9.57 -5.70
C ALA A 191 14.65 10.50 -4.96
N LEU A 192 15.00 10.98 -3.76
CA LEU A 192 14.18 11.95 -3.01
C LEU A 192 13.99 13.25 -3.79
N VAL A 193 15.05 13.77 -4.42
CA VAL A 193 14.98 14.98 -5.25
C VAL A 193 14.10 14.76 -6.48
N GLN A 194 14.29 13.65 -7.19
CA GLN A 194 13.45 13.28 -8.34
C GLN A 194 11.98 13.14 -7.94
N TRP A 195 11.69 12.44 -6.83
CA TRP A 195 10.36 12.27 -6.29
C TRP A 195 9.71 13.62 -5.93
N THR A 196 10.48 14.53 -5.32
CA THR A 196 9.99 15.86 -4.94
C THR A 196 9.58 16.65 -6.18
N PHE A 197 10.45 16.74 -7.19
CA PHE A 197 10.13 17.45 -8.44
C PHE A 197 8.96 16.81 -9.18
N PHE A 198 8.92 15.48 -9.26
CA PHE A 198 7.80 14.77 -9.88
C PHE A 198 6.47 15.15 -9.23
N ASN A 199 6.39 15.12 -7.90
CA ASN A 199 5.16 15.47 -7.18
C ASN A 199 4.75 16.94 -7.41
N ILE A 200 5.69 17.87 -7.52
CA ILE A 200 5.42 19.27 -7.88
C ILE A 200 4.83 19.35 -9.30
N TYR A 201 5.44 18.67 -10.28
CA TYR A 201 4.98 18.73 -11.67
C TYR A 201 3.61 18.11 -11.89
N VAL A 202 3.27 17.03 -11.19
CA VAL A 202 1.95 16.40 -11.29
C VAL A 202 0.91 17.00 -10.34
N GLY A 203 1.28 18.00 -9.53
CA GLY A 203 0.38 18.65 -8.58
C GLY A 203 -0.07 17.75 -7.43
N ASN A 204 0.77 16.78 -7.02
CA ASN A 204 0.45 15.91 -5.89
C ASN A 204 0.66 16.61 -4.55
N ASN A 205 -0.42 17.05 -3.92
CA ASN A 205 -0.41 17.72 -2.62
C ASN A 205 -0.41 16.77 -1.40
N ASP A 206 -0.52 15.46 -1.61
CA ASP A 206 -0.48 14.44 -0.55
C ASP A 206 0.91 13.75 -0.48
N SER A 207 1.96 14.48 -0.88
CA SER A 207 3.34 14.00 -0.80
C SER A 207 3.94 14.33 0.58
N HIS A 208 4.13 13.33 1.41
CA HIS A 208 4.66 13.47 2.77
C HIS A 208 5.62 12.31 3.10
N ALA A 209 6.37 12.45 4.21
CA ALA A 209 7.40 11.48 4.63
C ALA A 209 6.89 10.04 4.81
N LYS A 210 5.60 9.85 5.10
CA LYS A 210 4.98 8.51 5.21
C LYS A 210 4.83 7.79 3.86
N ASN A 211 5.00 8.48 2.74
CA ASN A 211 4.97 7.88 1.40
C ASN A 211 6.37 7.40 0.94
N LEU A 212 7.38 7.57 1.77
CA LEU A 212 8.77 7.17 1.52
C LEU A 212 9.16 6.07 2.50
N SER A 213 9.67 4.92 1.99
CA SER A 213 10.06 3.73 2.77
C SER A 213 11.39 3.16 2.26
#